data_f1d0814ade6d657d5b8ecb2223adf55f
#
_entry.id   f1d0814ade6d657d5b8ecb2223adf55f
#
_cell.length_a   1.000
_cell.length_b   1.000
_cell.length_c   1.000
_cell.angle_alpha   90.00
_cell.angle_beta   90.00
_cell.angle_gamma   90.00
#
_symmetry.space_group_name_H-M   'P 1'
#
loop_
_entity.id
_entity.type
_entity.pdbx_description
1 polymer ?
#
loop_
_entity_poly.entity_id
_entity_poly.type
_entity_poly.pdbx_seq_one_letter_code
_entity_poly.pdbx_strand_id
1 'polypeptide(L)'
;MAVRRLVTTEALLAACSPDVAELAERLREIARHAVPEASEAGYGGWRAIGYRHPRAGYLFGIFLSDSDVRLFFEHGAMLPDPSGLLRGDSLKQGRYVDVPSIDAIDVDALQDLMREAVALRSAVEAR
;
A
#
# COMPACT_ATOMS: atom_id res chain seq x y z
N MET A 1 -12.02 -20.71 9.83
CA MET A 1 -10.79 -20.00 10.05
C MET A 1 -10.36 -19.24 8.80
N ALA A 2 -10.18 -17.96 8.97
CA ALA A 2 -9.71 -17.16 7.88
C ALA A 2 -8.21 -17.39 7.71
N VAL A 3 -7.83 -17.84 6.57
CA VAL A 3 -6.44 -18.09 6.27
C VAL A 3 -6.01 -17.09 5.21
N ARG A 4 -4.90 -16.44 5.44
CA ARG A 4 -4.33 -15.63 4.39
C ARG A 4 -3.88 -16.54 3.27
N ARG A 5 -4.56 -16.42 2.15
CA ARG A 5 -4.21 -17.20 0.98
C ARG A 5 -3.23 -16.38 0.16
N LEU A 6 -2.00 -16.85 0.08
CA LEU A 6 -1.01 -16.21 -0.77
C LEU A 6 -1.25 -16.61 -2.21
N VAL A 7 -1.27 -15.63 -3.08
CA VAL A 7 -1.37 -15.80 -4.52
C VAL A 7 -0.28 -14.96 -5.15
N THR A 8 -0.05 -15.16 -6.44
CA THR A 8 0.94 -14.32 -7.11
C THR A 8 0.34 -12.95 -7.39
N THR A 9 1.17 -11.94 -7.38
CA THR A 9 0.77 -10.60 -7.77
C THR A 9 0.22 -10.60 -9.19
N GLU A 10 0.85 -11.36 -10.07
CA GLU A 10 0.42 -11.48 -11.46
C GLU A 10 -1.00 -12.03 -11.57
N ALA A 11 -1.34 -13.01 -10.73
CA ALA A 11 -2.69 -13.58 -10.72
C ALA A 11 -3.72 -12.54 -10.26
N LEU A 12 -3.37 -11.75 -9.25
CA LEU A 12 -4.25 -10.67 -8.79
C LEU A 12 -4.50 -9.64 -9.89
N LEU A 13 -3.45 -9.24 -10.59
CA LEU A 13 -3.56 -8.25 -11.65
C LEU A 13 -4.33 -8.79 -12.85
N ALA A 14 -4.14 -10.07 -13.17
CA ALA A 14 -4.84 -10.69 -14.29
C ALA A 14 -6.36 -10.74 -14.06
N ALA A 15 -6.79 -10.74 -12.80
CA ALA A 15 -8.21 -10.76 -12.46
C ALA A 15 -8.84 -9.37 -12.44
N CYS A 16 -8.06 -8.31 -12.62
CA CYS A 16 -8.55 -6.93 -12.61
C CYS A 16 -8.88 -6.45 -14.03
N SER A 17 -9.68 -5.38 -14.12
CA SER A 17 -9.84 -4.69 -15.39
C SER A 17 -8.50 -4.11 -15.83
N PRO A 18 -8.31 -3.86 -17.13
CA PRO A 18 -7.04 -3.27 -17.59
C PRO A 18 -6.70 -1.95 -16.92
N ASP A 19 -7.69 -1.10 -16.66
CA ASP A 19 -7.46 0.20 -16.01
C ASP A 19 -6.96 0.03 -14.57
N VAL A 20 -7.59 -0.88 -13.83
CA VAL A 20 -7.17 -1.16 -12.44
C VAL A 20 -5.78 -1.78 -12.42
N ALA A 21 -5.52 -2.71 -13.33
CA ALA A 21 -4.22 -3.37 -13.42
C ALA A 21 -3.10 -2.37 -13.72
N GLU A 22 -3.34 -1.45 -14.65
CA GLU A 22 -2.35 -0.42 -15.01
C GLU A 22 -2.05 0.48 -13.83
N LEU A 23 -3.08 0.90 -13.12
CA LEU A 23 -2.95 1.75 -11.95
C LEU A 23 -2.15 1.04 -10.85
N ALA A 24 -2.47 -0.23 -10.61
CA ALA A 24 -1.78 -1.05 -9.62
C ALA A 24 -0.30 -1.23 -9.99
N GLU A 25 -0.01 -1.46 -11.27
CA GLU A 25 1.39 -1.59 -11.73
C GLU A 25 2.17 -0.31 -11.48
N ARG A 26 1.54 0.84 -11.70
CA ARG A 26 2.20 2.12 -11.43
C ARG A 26 2.52 2.26 -9.95
N LEU A 27 1.59 1.89 -9.09
CA LEU A 27 1.83 1.94 -7.64
C LEU A 27 2.93 0.96 -7.21
N ARG A 28 3.02 -0.19 -7.85
CA ARG A 28 4.10 -1.15 -7.58
C ARG A 28 5.47 -0.53 -7.89
N GLU A 29 5.59 0.17 -9.00
CA GLU A 29 6.83 0.86 -9.34
C GLU A 29 7.18 1.91 -8.30
N ILE A 30 6.19 2.69 -7.90
CA ILE A 30 6.39 3.75 -6.90
C ILE A 30 6.87 3.15 -5.59
N ALA A 31 6.24 2.05 -5.16
CA ALA A 31 6.61 1.37 -3.93
C ALA A 31 8.03 0.80 -3.99
N ARG A 32 8.40 0.19 -5.10
CA ARG A 32 9.74 -0.39 -5.25
C ARG A 32 10.83 0.67 -5.18
N HIS A 33 10.56 1.85 -5.74
CA HIS A 33 11.51 2.95 -5.67
C HIS A 33 11.59 3.57 -4.28
N ALA A 34 10.44 3.66 -3.60
CA ALA A 34 10.40 4.27 -2.27
C ALA A 34 11.02 3.38 -1.20
N VAL A 35 10.77 2.07 -1.27
CA VAL A 35 11.22 1.12 -0.24
C VAL A 35 11.78 -0.13 -0.92
N PRO A 36 13.00 -0.03 -1.48
CA PRO A 36 13.58 -1.15 -2.22
C PRO A 36 13.83 -2.40 -1.37
N GLU A 37 13.93 -2.27 -0.05
CA GLU A 37 14.14 -3.42 0.85
C GLU A 37 12.86 -4.20 1.10
N ALA A 38 11.68 -3.65 0.79
CA ALA A 38 10.42 -4.32 1.09
C ALA A 38 10.19 -5.51 0.15
N SER A 39 9.64 -6.57 0.72
CA SER A 39 9.17 -7.70 -0.06
C SER A 39 7.69 -7.52 -0.39
N GLU A 40 7.29 -8.03 -1.54
CA GLU A 40 5.94 -7.91 -2.06
C GLU A 40 5.27 -9.28 -2.01
N ALA A 41 4.01 -9.32 -1.60
CA ALA A 41 3.24 -10.57 -1.59
C ALA A 41 1.78 -10.29 -1.97
N GLY A 42 1.17 -11.25 -2.66
CA GLY A 42 -0.24 -11.16 -3.01
C GLY A 42 -1.10 -11.87 -1.97
N TYR A 43 -2.21 -11.26 -1.60
CA TYR A 43 -3.18 -11.80 -0.64
C TYR A 43 -4.54 -11.91 -1.33
N GLY A 44 -4.91 -13.14 -1.72
CA GLY A 44 -6.11 -13.38 -2.51
C GLY A 44 -7.40 -13.00 -1.80
N GLY A 45 -7.51 -13.33 -0.51
CA GLY A 45 -8.72 -13.04 0.25
C GLY A 45 -9.02 -11.55 0.36
N TRP A 46 -7.98 -10.74 0.42
CA TRP A 46 -8.11 -9.28 0.51
C TRP A 46 -8.02 -8.59 -0.84
N ARG A 47 -7.67 -9.31 -1.88
CA ARG A 47 -7.36 -8.74 -3.20
C ARG A 47 -6.35 -7.60 -3.05
N ALA A 48 -5.24 -7.91 -2.38
CA ALA A 48 -4.26 -6.90 -2.02
C ALA A 48 -2.84 -7.36 -2.33
N ILE A 49 -2.01 -6.38 -2.69
CA ILE A 49 -0.56 -6.57 -2.84
C ILE A 49 0.07 -5.89 -1.64
N GLY A 50 0.64 -6.69 -0.74
CA GLY A 50 1.18 -6.17 0.51
C GLY A 50 2.69 -6.03 0.48
N TYR A 51 3.20 -5.09 1.27
CA TYR A 51 4.62 -4.79 1.36
C TYR A 51 5.10 -4.91 2.80
N ARG A 52 6.18 -5.66 2.98
CA ARG A 52 6.74 -5.94 4.30
C ARG A 52 8.23 -5.62 4.31
N HIS A 53 8.65 -4.88 5.33
CA HIS A 53 10.05 -4.51 5.51
C HIS A 53 10.73 -5.49 6.47
N PRO A 54 12.01 -5.83 6.27
CA PRO A 54 12.68 -6.82 7.14
C PRO A 54 12.68 -6.45 8.62
N ARG A 55 12.73 -5.17 8.95
CA ARG A 55 12.73 -4.72 10.33
C ARG A 55 11.42 -4.09 10.78
N ALA A 56 10.79 -3.34 9.89
CA ALA A 56 9.57 -2.60 10.23
C ALA A 56 8.29 -3.45 10.14
N GLY A 57 8.37 -4.64 9.54
CA GLY A 57 7.20 -5.49 9.38
C GLY A 57 6.29 -5.01 8.26
N TYR A 58 5.01 -5.35 8.36
CA TYR A 58 4.02 -4.97 7.35
C TYR A 58 3.84 -3.45 7.33
N LEU A 59 3.90 -2.86 6.16
CA LEU A 59 3.88 -1.41 5.99
C LEU A 59 2.58 -0.92 5.38
N PHE A 60 2.29 -1.37 4.18
CA PHE A 60 1.15 -0.90 3.40
C PHE A 60 0.81 -1.93 2.34
N GLY A 61 -0.37 -1.76 1.74
CA GLY A 61 -0.83 -2.64 0.69
C GLY A 61 -1.61 -1.89 -0.37
N ILE A 62 -1.56 -2.41 -1.58
CA ILE A 62 -2.35 -1.92 -2.70
C ILE A 62 -3.61 -2.78 -2.74
N PHE A 63 -4.76 -2.21 -2.41
CA PHE A 63 -6.03 -2.92 -2.37
C PHE A 63 -6.78 -2.69 -3.68
N LEU A 64 -7.22 -3.79 -4.28
CA LEU A 64 -7.83 -3.80 -5.60
C LEU A 64 -9.31 -4.12 -5.48
N SER A 65 -10.14 -3.38 -6.20
CA SER A 65 -11.55 -3.72 -6.35
C SER A 65 -11.90 -3.71 -7.83
N ASP A 66 -13.17 -3.88 -8.15
CA ASP A 66 -13.58 -3.95 -9.55
C ASP A 66 -13.31 -2.64 -10.30
N SER A 67 -13.34 -1.51 -9.58
CA SER A 67 -13.20 -0.19 -10.22
C SER A 67 -12.21 0.72 -9.49
N ASP A 68 -11.74 0.34 -8.31
CA ASP A 68 -10.95 1.23 -7.45
C ASP A 68 -9.63 0.61 -7.04
N VAL A 69 -8.67 1.49 -6.78
CA VAL A 69 -7.41 1.12 -6.17
C VAL A 69 -7.18 2.03 -4.97
N ARG A 70 -6.83 1.42 -3.84
CA ARG A 70 -6.49 2.16 -2.62
C ARG A 70 -5.14 1.72 -2.13
N LEU A 71 -4.38 2.67 -1.63
CA LEU A 71 -3.12 2.39 -0.97
C LEU A 71 -3.37 2.53 0.54
N PHE A 72 -3.34 1.41 1.25
CA PHE A 72 -3.69 1.35 2.67
C PHE A 72 -2.43 1.24 3.53
N PHE A 73 -2.30 2.16 4.49
CA PHE A 73 -1.18 2.16 5.43
C PHE A 73 -1.64 1.60 6.77
N GLU A 74 -0.97 0.55 7.22
CA GLU A 74 -1.33 -0.17 8.45
C GLU A 74 -1.37 0.76 9.67
N HIS A 75 -0.40 1.66 9.76
CA HIS A 75 -0.30 2.61 10.88
C HIS A 75 -0.47 4.05 10.40
N GLY A 76 -1.36 4.25 9.43
CA GLY A 76 -1.53 5.53 8.77
C GLY A 76 -1.93 6.67 9.68
N ALA A 77 -2.64 6.36 10.79
CA ALA A 77 -3.07 7.39 11.73
C ALA A 77 -1.91 8.14 12.36
N MET A 78 -0.73 7.54 12.38
CA MET A 78 0.47 8.12 13.00
C MET A 78 1.43 8.74 12.00
N LEU A 79 1.09 8.71 10.72
CA LEU A 79 1.97 9.25 9.68
C LEU A 79 1.75 10.75 9.50
N PRO A 80 2.82 11.51 9.29
CA PRO A 80 2.66 12.90 8.86
C PRO A 80 2.05 12.91 7.46
N ASP A 81 1.14 13.83 7.22
CA ASP A 81 0.40 13.90 5.95
C ASP A 81 0.29 15.36 5.52
N PRO A 82 1.42 16.00 5.20
CA PRO A 82 1.41 17.43 4.85
C PRO A 82 0.60 17.73 3.59
N SER A 83 0.45 16.76 2.70
CA SER A 83 -0.32 16.95 1.47
C SER A 83 -1.81 16.62 1.63
N GLY A 84 -2.21 16.12 2.80
CA GLY A 84 -3.61 15.83 3.06
C GLY A 84 -4.19 14.69 2.23
N LEU A 85 -3.39 13.66 1.96
CA LEU A 85 -3.82 12.55 1.12
C LEU A 85 -4.56 11.45 1.86
N LEU A 86 -4.31 11.32 3.16
CA LEU A 86 -4.82 10.19 3.93
C LEU A 86 -6.30 10.36 4.25
N ARG A 87 -7.05 9.27 4.11
CA ARG A 87 -8.48 9.18 4.41
C ARG A 87 -8.71 8.08 5.44
N GLY A 88 -9.90 8.04 6.02
CA GLY A 88 -10.28 6.97 6.93
C GLY A 88 -10.21 7.36 8.38
N ASP A 89 -10.55 8.60 8.71
CA ASP A 89 -10.48 9.12 10.09
C ASP A 89 -11.31 8.31 11.07
N SER A 90 -12.31 7.57 10.58
CA SER A 90 -13.12 6.71 11.44
C SER A 90 -12.41 5.43 11.84
N LEU A 91 -11.31 5.08 11.17
CA LEU A 91 -10.54 3.88 11.50
C LEU A 91 -9.65 4.15 12.70
N LYS A 92 -9.40 3.12 13.50
CA LYS A 92 -8.58 3.26 14.70
C LYS A 92 -7.14 3.60 14.36
N GLN A 93 -6.56 2.87 13.43
CA GLN A 93 -5.12 2.89 13.21
C GLN A 93 -4.76 3.09 11.73
N GLY A 94 -5.48 2.46 10.85
CA GLY A 94 -5.18 2.51 9.43
C GLY A 94 -5.66 3.79 8.77
N ARG A 95 -5.02 4.10 7.65
CA ARG A 95 -5.47 5.18 6.76
C ARG A 95 -5.21 4.75 5.34
N TYR A 96 -5.90 5.33 4.40
CA TYR A 96 -5.71 4.97 3.00
C TYR A 96 -5.71 6.21 2.10
N VAL A 97 -5.14 6.03 0.92
CA VAL A 97 -5.15 7.03 -0.14
C VAL A 97 -5.97 6.44 -1.28
N ASP A 98 -6.99 7.16 -1.71
CA ASP A 98 -7.73 6.80 -2.92
C ASP A 98 -6.91 7.17 -4.14
N VAL A 99 -6.81 6.24 -5.09
CA VAL A 99 -6.04 6.46 -6.31
C VAL A 99 -6.97 6.31 -7.51
N PRO A 100 -7.62 7.41 -7.94
CA PRO A 100 -8.65 7.32 -8.99
C PRO A 100 -8.07 7.15 -10.39
N SER A 101 -6.87 7.66 -10.64
CA SER A 101 -6.25 7.58 -11.97
C SER A 101 -4.75 7.78 -11.85
N ILE A 102 -4.04 7.39 -12.92
CA ILE A 102 -2.59 7.57 -12.96
C ILE A 102 -2.24 9.06 -12.89
N ASP A 103 -2.99 9.90 -13.59
CA ASP A 103 -2.73 11.33 -13.61
C ASP A 103 -2.94 12.02 -12.26
N ALA A 104 -3.72 11.41 -11.39
CA ALA A 104 -3.99 11.96 -10.06
C ALA A 104 -2.94 11.55 -9.02
N ILE A 105 -1.97 10.73 -9.38
CA ILE A 105 -0.94 10.26 -8.45
C ILE A 105 0.08 11.36 -8.17
N ASP A 106 0.20 11.73 -6.89
CA ASP A 106 1.30 12.58 -6.44
C ASP A 106 2.42 11.66 -5.98
N VAL A 107 3.35 11.37 -6.90
CA VAL A 107 4.41 10.39 -6.67
C VAL A 107 5.26 10.75 -5.45
N ASP A 108 5.69 12.00 -5.36
CA ASP A 108 6.56 12.42 -4.26
C ASP A 108 5.85 12.30 -2.92
N ALA A 109 4.60 12.72 -2.84
CA ALA A 109 3.83 12.64 -1.60
C ALA A 109 3.61 11.19 -1.19
N LEU A 110 3.29 10.31 -2.13
CA LEU A 110 3.11 8.89 -1.82
C LEU A 110 4.41 8.24 -1.36
N GLN A 111 5.52 8.55 -2.01
CA GLN A 111 6.81 7.98 -1.62
C GLN A 111 7.23 8.48 -0.23
N ASP A 112 6.93 9.72 0.08
CA ASP A 112 7.19 10.25 1.42
C ASP A 112 6.41 9.48 2.48
N LEU A 113 5.12 9.22 2.23
CA LEU A 113 4.30 8.42 3.16
C LEU A 113 4.87 7.02 3.32
N MET A 114 5.30 6.39 2.23
CA MET A 114 5.87 5.06 2.27
C MET A 114 7.15 5.01 3.10
N ARG A 115 8.03 6.00 2.92
CA ARG A 115 9.28 6.10 3.68
C ARG A 115 9.01 6.42 5.15
N GLU A 116 8.04 7.27 5.42
CA GLU A 116 7.65 7.57 6.80
C GLU A 116 7.10 6.33 7.50
N ALA A 117 6.40 5.46 6.78
CA ALA A 117 5.90 4.22 7.35
C ALA A 117 7.06 3.34 7.81
N VAL A 118 8.14 3.26 7.01
CA VAL A 118 9.34 2.52 7.41
C VAL A 118 9.97 3.14 8.65
N ALA A 119 10.14 4.46 8.64
CA ALA A 119 10.79 5.17 9.73
C ALA A 119 10.02 5.00 11.04
N LEU A 120 8.71 5.11 10.99
CA LEU A 120 7.85 4.96 12.16
C LEU A 120 8.00 3.58 12.78
N ARG A 121 7.89 2.53 11.97
CA ARG A 121 7.95 1.17 12.47
C ARG A 121 9.36 0.75 12.89
N SER A 122 10.37 1.23 12.18
CA SER A 122 11.76 0.96 12.56
C SER A 122 12.09 1.57 13.91
N ALA A 123 11.60 2.77 14.18
CA ALA A 123 11.81 3.42 15.47
C ALA A 123 11.15 2.65 16.61
N VAL A 124 9.95 2.10 16.38
CA VAL A 124 9.26 1.28 17.36
C VAL A 124 10.03 -0.02 17.61
N GLU A 125 10.49 -0.68 16.56
CA GLU A 125 11.23 -1.94 16.68
C GLU A 125 12.58 -1.78 17.37
N ALA A 126 13.20 -0.60 17.27
CA ALA A 126 14.50 -0.34 17.88
C ALA A 126 14.43 -0.22 19.39
N ARG A 127 13.25 -0.13 19.96
CA ARG A 127 13.07 -0.10 21.41
C ARG A 127 13.01 -1.53 21.96
#